data_20b1d951bbece82a1a0fa4eabd8f0afd
#
_entry.id   20b1d951bbece82a1a0fa4eabd8f0afd
#
_cell.length_a   1.000
_cell.length_b   1.000
_cell.length_c   1.000
_cell.angle_alpha   90.00
_cell.angle_beta   90.00
_cell.angle_gamma   90.00
#
_symmetry.space_group_name_H-M   'P 1'
#
loop_
_entity.id
_entity.type
_entity.pdbx_description
1 polymer ?
#
loop_
_entity_poly.entity_id
_entity_poly.type
_entity_poly.pdbx_seq_one_letter_code
_entity_poly.pdbx_strand_id
1 'polypeptide(L)'
;MPFVSITRLRIRSGEFVEEFNAQVPVVYAQATEAPGCLAVDLLADAHDTFWTKSVWVDRAAMRAYMTGGAHGDVMPELRNWCDEAHVAHWEQQGVELPSWDEAHRRLVAEGRNSAVAHPSPGHATRDLAPPEIPS
;
A
#
# COMPACT_ATOMS: atom_id res chain seq x y z
N MET A 1 7.19 0.18 -20.04
CA MET A 1 6.23 1.18 -19.54
C MET A 1 6.33 1.30 -18.04
N PRO A 2 6.22 2.50 -17.50
CA PRO A 2 6.14 2.67 -16.05
C PRO A 2 5.01 1.84 -15.44
N PHE A 3 5.26 1.29 -14.26
CA PHE A 3 4.36 0.39 -13.56
C PHE A 3 3.92 1.05 -12.25
N VAL A 4 2.60 1.14 -12.02
CA VAL A 4 2.03 1.77 -10.83
C VAL A 4 1.59 0.72 -9.83
N SER A 5 1.88 0.96 -8.56
CA SER A 5 1.41 0.11 -7.47
C SER A 5 0.71 0.98 -6.42
N ILE A 6 -0.51 0.58 -6.07
CA ILE A 6 -1.28 1.18 -4.99
C ILE A 6 -1.50 0.12 -3.93
N THR A 7 -1.24 0.48 -2.68
CA THR A 7 -1.50 -0.40 -1.53
C THR A 7 -2.34 0.36 -0.50
N ARG A 8 -3.34 -0.31 0.05
CA ARG A 8 -4.14 0.22 1.16
C ARG A 8 -4.18 -0.81 2.26
N LEU A 9 -3.77 -0.39 3.45
CA LEU A 9 -3.71 -1.24 4.65
C LEU A 9 -4.45 -0.55 5.78
N ARG A 10 -5.44 -1.22 6.38
CA ARG A 10 -6.09 -0.72 7.58
C ARG A 10 -5.67 -1.53 8.80
N ILE A 11 -5.19 -0.84 9.83
CA ILE A 11 -4.78 -1.47 11.09
C ILE A 11 -6.03 -1.88 11.86
N ARG A 12 -6.10 -3.14 12.30
CA ARG A 12 -7.31 -3.71 12.90
C ARG A 12 -7.54 -3.34 14.36
N SER A 13 -6.51 -2.86 15.05
CA SER A 13 -6.60 -2.52 16.48
C SER A 13 -5.55 -1.51 16.86
N GLY A 14 -5.87 -0.62 17.78
CA GLY A 14 -4.93 0.36 18.33
C GLY A 14 -3.66 -0.25 18.92
N GLU A 15 -3.72 -1.51 19.36
CA GLU A 15 -2.54 -2.18 19.92
C GLU A 15 -1.41 -2.39 18.91
N PHE A 16 -1.70 -2.37 17.61
CA PHE A 16 -0.70 -2.56 16.55
C PHE A 16 -0.21 -1.26 15.91
N VAL A 17 -0.79 -0.13 16.28
CA VAL A 17 -0.48 1.16 15.65
C VAL A 17 0.98 1.55 15.86
N GLU A 18 1.52 1.36 17.05
CA GLU A 18 2.89 1.72 17.37
C GLU A 18 3.88 0.88 16.55
N GLU A 19 3.70 -0.44 16.51
CA GLU A 19 4.57 -1.34 15.75
C GLU A 19 4.50 -1.06 14.26
N PHE A 20 3.30 -0.84 13.73
CA PHE A 20 3.10 -0.49 12.32
C PHE A 20 3.82 0.82 11.99
N ASN A 21 3.59 1.86 12.80
CA ASN A 21 4.19 3.18 12.56
C ASN A 21 5.71 3.15 12.66
N ALA A 22 6.28 2.27 13.47
CA ALA A 22 7.73 2.12 13.56
C ALA A 22 8.35 1.60 12.26
N GLN A 23 7.60 0.81 11.48
CA GLN A 23 8.07 0.26 10.21
C GLN A 23 7.95 1.25 9.04
N VAL A 24 7.02 2.20 9.12
CA VAL A 24 6.73 3.10 7.99
C VAL A 24 7.97 3.85 7.49
N PRO A 25 8.76 4.54 8.33
CA PRO A 25 9.94 5.26 7.84
C PRO A 25 11.01 4.32 7.28
N VAL A 26 11.14 3.12 7.83
CA VAL A 26 12.13 2.14 7.37
C VAL A 26 11.76 1.63 5.97
N VAL A 27 10.51 1.27 5.77
CA VAL A 27 10.00 0.78 4.49
C VAL A 27 9.98 1.89 3.44
N TYR A 28 9.62 3.12 3.84
CA TYR A 28 9.64 4.27 2.95
C TYR A 28 11.07 4.57 2.46
N ALA A 29 12.05 4.55 3.35
CA ALA A 29 13.45 4.75 2.97
C ALA A 29 13.91 3.67 2.00
N GLN A 30 13.53 2.43 2.21
CA GLN A 30 13.82 1.34 1.28
C GLN A 30 13.22 1.62 -0.10
N ALA A 31 11.96 2.09 -0.15
CA ALA A 31 11.29 2.40 -1.42
C ALA A 31 12.00 3.50 -2.19
N THR A 32 12.34 4.60 -1.50
CA THR A 32 13.02 5.74 -2.16
C THR A 32 14.39 5.39 -2.69
N GLU A 33 15.06 4.41 -2.11
CA GLU A 33 16.39 3.97 -2.51
C GLU A 33 16.37 2.75 -3.44
N ALA A 34 15.20 2.14 -3.64
CA ALA A 34 15.09 0.92 -4.43
C ALA A 34 15.40 1.17 -5.91
N PRO A 35 16.20 0.29 -6.55
CA PRO A 35 16.44 0.41 -7.99
C PRO A 35 15.13 0.38 -8.77
N GLY A 36 14.97 1.35 -9.67
CA GLY A 36 13.78 1.42 -10.52
C GLY A 36 12.57 2.12 -9.91
N CYS A 37 12.66 2.61 -8.67
CA CYS A 37 11.60 3.45 -8.10
C CYS A 37 11.68 4.85 -8.68
N LEU A 38 10.63 5.27 -9.39
CA LEU A 38 10.57 6.58 -10.03
C LEU A 38 9.89 7.63 -9.15
N ALA A 39 8.90 7.22 -8.37
CA ALA A 39 8.19 8.10 -7.42
C ALA A 39 7.46 7.26 -6.39
N VAL A 40 7.32 7.79 -5.17
CA VAL A 40 6.56 7.15 -4.10
C VAL A 40 6.00 8.20 -3.18
N ASP A 41 4.77 7.98 -2.69
CA ASP A 41 4.13 8.84 -1.71
C ASP A 41 3.28 8.00 -0.76
N LEU A 42 3.13 8.49 0.45
CA LEU A 42 2.37 7.85 1.53
C LEU A 42 1.28 8.77 2.04
N LEU A 43 0.19 8.17 2.50
CA LEU A 43 -0.85 8.89 3.23
C LEU A 43 -1.27 8.08 4.46
N ALA A 44 -1.06 8.65 5.64
CA ALA A 44 -1.64 8.13 6.87
C ALA A 44 -3.03 8.73 7.01
N ASP A 45 -4.04 7.91 6.79
CA ASP A 45 -5.44 8.30 6.80
C ASP A 45 -5.95 8.48 8.24
N ALA A 46 -7.00 9.28 8.40
CA ALA A 46 -7.63 9.53 9.70
C ALA A 46 -8.25 8.29 10.37
N HIS A 47 -8.36 7.16 9.65
CA HIS A 47 -9.00 5.93 10.13
C HIS A 47 -8.01 4.77 10.29
N ASP A 48 -6.80 5.04 10.77
CA ASP A 48 -5.73 4.03 10.94
C ASP A 48 -5.47 3.27 9.64
N THR A 49 -5.63 3.94 8.51
CA THR A 49 -5.46 3.37 7.18
C THR A 49 -4.26 4.02 6.51
N PHE A 50 -3.37 3.19 5.97
CA PHE A 50 -2.19 3.62 5.24
C PHE A 50 -2.34 3.36 3.77
N TRP A 51 -2.13 4.41 2.98
CA TRP A 51 -2.14 4.37 1.53
C TRP A 51 -0.74 4.60 1.01
N THR A 52 -0.31 3.78 0.07
CA THR A 52 0.96 3.97 -0.64
C THR A 52 0.69 4.00 -2.13
N LYS A 53 1.27 4.97 -2.82
CA LYS A 53 1.28 4.99 -4.27
C LYS A 53 2.72 5.10 -4.75
N SER A 54 3.09 4.30 -5.75
CA SER A 54 4.45 4.27 -6.26
C SER A 54 4.46 3.99 -7.76
N VAL A 55 5.48 4.52 -8.43
CA VAL A 55 5.70 4.31 -9.86
C VAL A 55 7.10 3.74 -10.05
N TRP A 56 7.20 2.70 -10.85
CA TRP A 56 8.42 1.91 -11.06
C TRP A 56 8.75 1.83 -12.55
N VAL A 57 10.01 1.61 -12.87
CA VAL A 57 10.42 1.42 -14.27
C VAL A 57 9.70 0.22 -14.91
N ASP A 58 9.47 -0.84 -14.13
CA ASP A 58 8.74 -2.03 -14.57
C ASP A 58 8.25 -2.83 -13.34
N ARG A 59 7.50 -3.90 -13.62
CA ARG A 59 6.95 -4.77 -12.59
C ARG A 59 8.03 -5.51 -11.81
N ALA A 60 9.12 -5.89 -12.46
CA ALA A 60 10.21 -6.63 -11.81
C ALA A 60 10.87 -5.79 -10.71
N ALA A 61 11.08 -4.50 -10.97
CA ALA A 61 11.64 -3.58 -9.97
C ALA A 61 10.72 -3.47 -8.74
N MET A 62 9.42 -3.34 -8.96
CA MET A 62 8.44 -3.28 -7.87
C MET A 62 8.45 -4.57 -7.06
N ARG A 63 8.47 -5.74 -7.70
CA ARG A 63 8.47 -7.02 -7.02
C ARG A 63 9.75 -7.24 -6.20
N ALA A 64 10.90 -6.82 -6.71
CA ALA A 64 12.15 -6.91 -5.98
C ALA A 64 12.11 -6.11 -4.68
N TYR A 65 11.51 -4.91 -4.72
CA TYR A 65 11.27 -4.11 -3.53
C TYR A 65 10.31 -4.81 -2.55
N MET A 66 9.18 -5.30 -3.05
CA MET A 66 8.13 -5.89 -2.21
C MET A 66 8.61 -7.12 -1.45
N THR A 67 9.47 -7.93 -2.06
CA THR A 67 9.91 -9.20 -1.49
C THR A 67 11.26 -9.11 -0.79
N GLY A 68 11.96 -7.98 -0.88
CA GLY A 68 13.30 -7.81 -0.31
C GLY A 68 13.34 -6.89 0.88
N GLY A 69 14.41 -6.97 1.65
CA GLY A 69 14.72 -6.04 2.74
C GLY A 69 13.64 -5.90 3.78
N ALA A 70 13.51 -4.69 4.33
CA ALA A 70 12.56 -4.39 5.40
C ALA A 70 11.11 -4.66 4.99
N HIS A 71 10.73 -4.36 3.74
CA HIS A 71 9.37 -4.61 3.27
C HIS A 71 9.06 -6.10 3.26
N GLY A 72 9.97 -6.92 2.74
CA GLY A 72 9.79 -8.37 2.75
C GLY A 72 9.70 -8.94 4.16
N ASP A 73 10.49 -8.40 5.09
CA ASP A 73 10.50 -8.83 6.48
C ASP A 73 9.19 -8.50 7.21
N VAL A 74 8.55 -7.37 6.88
CA VAL A 74 7.34 -6.94 7.58
C VAL A 74 6.06 -7.56 7.00
N MET A 75 6.09 -8.06 5.77
CA MET A 75 4.89 -8.59 5.12
C MET A 75 4.14 -9.65 5.94
N PRO A 76 4.79 -10.63 6.58
CA PRO A 76 4.06 -11.60 7.40
C PRO A 76 3.33 -10.97 8.58
N GLU A 77 3.88 -9.90 9.15
CA GLU A 77 3.27 -9.20 10.28
C GLU A 77 2.00 -8.44 9.86
N LEU A 78 1.95 -7.93 8.63
CA LEU A 78 0.80 -7.19 8.13
C LEU A 78 -0.47 -8.04 8.12
N ARG A 79 -0.35 -9.36 7.95
CA ARG A 79 -1.51 -10.27 8.00
C ARG A 79 -2.20 -10.23 9.35
N ASN A 80 -1.43 -10.05 10.44
CA ASN A 80 -1.96 -9.97 11.78
C ASN A 80 -2.38 -8.55 12.17
N TRP A 81 -1.63 -7.55 11.73
CA TRP A 81 -1.89 -6.16 12.12
C TRP A 81 -3.07 -5.52 11.39
N CYS A 82 -3.39 -6.00 10.18
CA CYS A 82 -4.38 -5.38 9.32
C CYS A 82 -5.63 -6.26 9.16
N ASP A 83 -6.80 -5.61 9.06
CA ASP A 83 -8.06 -6.29 8.73
C ASP A 83 -8.52 -6.00 7.30
N GLU A 84 -7.86 -5.04 6.64
CA GLU A 84 -8.05 -4.76 5.21
C GLU A 84 -6.68 -4.56 4.58
N ALA A 85 -6.42 -5.28 3.51
CA ALA A 85 -5.18 -5.17 2.76
C ALA A 85 -5.49 -5.41 1.29
N HIS A 86 -5.25 -4.39 0.46
CA HIS A 86 -5.63 -4.41 -0.95
C HIS A 86 -4.53 -3.78 -1.78
N VAL A 87 -4.38 -4.24 -3.01
CA VAL A 87 -3.37 -3.76 -3.94
C VAL A 87 -3.96 -3.65 -5.34
N ALA A 88 -3.58 -2.61 -6.07
CA ALA A 88 -3.90 -2.46 -7.47
C ALA A 88 -2.63 -2.15 -8.25
N HIS A 89 -2.50 -2.75 -9.41
CA HIS A 89 -1.34 -2.58 -10.29
C HIS A 89 -1.80 -2.27 -11.70
N TRP A 90 -1.11 -1.34 -12.37
CA TRP A 90 -1.34 -1.08 -13.79
C TRP A 90 -0.12 -0.43 -14.42
N GLU A 91 -0.07 -0.44 -15.74
CA GLU A 91 0.94 0.29 -16.50
C GLU A 91 0.38 1.62 -16.98
N GLN A 92 1.23 2.63 -17.09
CA GLN A 92 0.86 3.93 -17.64
C GLN A 92 2.00 4.49 -18.47
N GLN A 93 1.73 5.54 -19.24
CA GLN A 93 2.75 6.12 -20.12
C GLN A 93 3.72 7.04 -19.39
N GLY A 94 3.23 7.81 -18.42
CA GLY A 94 4.04 8.77 -17.69
C GLY A 94 4.56 8.23 -16.38
N VAL A 95 5.36 9.04 -15.69
CA VAL A 95 5.95 8.71 -14.39
C VAL A 95 5.23 9.40 -13.24
N GLU A 96 4.12 10.07 -13.51
CA GLU A 96 3.37 10.82 -12.52
C GLU A 96 2.57 9.90 -11.62
N LEU A 97 2.58 10.20 -10.31
CA LEU A 97 1.74 9.48 -9.37
C LEU A 97 0.27 9.83 -9.60
N PRO A 98 -0.64 8.85 -9.52
CA PRO A 98 -2.07 9.13 -9.58
C PRO A 98 -2.51 9.93 -8.35
N SER A 99 -3.66 10.61 -8.45
CA SER A 99 -4.27 11.22 -7.28
C SER A 99 -4.73 10.15 -6.29
N TRP A 100 -4.96 10.54 -5.03
CA TRP A 100 -5.51 9.61 -4.05
C TRP A 100 -6.93 9.16 -4.42
N ASP A 101 -7.72 10.02 -5.06
CA ASP A 101 -9.05 9.66 -5.54
C ASP A 101 -8.99 8.60 -6.64
N GLU A 102 -8.05 8.72 -7.57
CA GLU A 102 -7.85 7.71 -8.60
C GLU A 102 -7.35 6.41 -7.99
N ALA A 103 -6.43 6.48 -7.04
CA ALA A 103 -5.94 5.30 -6.33
C ALA A 103 -7.08 4.53 -5.69
N HIS A 104 -8.00 5.23 -5.02
CA HIS A 104 -9.18 4.62 -4.41
C HIS A 104 -10.08 3.97 -5.47
N ARG A 105 -10.41 4.68 -6.54
CA ARG A 105 -11.25 4.15 -7.62
C ARG A 105 -10.66 2.88 -8.23
N ARG A 106 -9.35 2.86 -8.46
CA ARG A 106 -8.65 1.70 -9.03
C ARG A 106 -8.67 0.51 -8.07
N LEU A 107 -8.48 0.76 -6.78
CA LEU A 107 -8.54 -0.32 -5.78
C LEU A 107 -9.91 -0.96 -5.73
N VAL A 108 -10.97 -0.16 -5.74
CA VAL A 108 -12.35 -0.68 -5.69
C VAL A 108 -12.69 -1.45 -6.97
N ALA A 109 -12.36 -0.90 -8.12
CA ALA A 109 -12.77 -1.46 -9.41
C ALA A 109 -11.93 -2.67 -9.83
N GLU A 110 -10.62 -2.65 -9.59
CA GLU A 110 -9.70 -3.65 -10.16
C GLU A 110 -8.64 -4.14 -9.17
N GLY A 111 -8.76 -3.79 -7.89
CA GLY A 111 -7.83 -4.23 -6.87
C GLY A 111 -7.95 -5.70 -6.54
N ARG A 112 -6.92 -6.22 -5.87
CA ARG A 112 -6.86 -7.59 -5.39
C ARG A 112 -6.74 -7.59 -3.88
N ASN A 113 -7.36 -8.60 -3.25
CA ASN A 113 -7.30 -8.78 -1.81
C ASN A 113 -5.99 -9.48 -1.43
N SER A 114 -5.27 -8.92 -0.47
CA SER A 114 -4.14 -9.60 0.15
C SER A 114 -4.64 -10.39 1.36
N ALA A 115 -3.93 -11.46 1.73
CA ALA A 115 -4.34 -12.29 2.85
C ALA A 115 -4.21 -11.55 4.17
N VAL A 116 -5.27 -11.58 4.98
CA VAL A 116 -5.25 -11.11 6.37
C VAL A 116 -5.87 -12.17 7.27
N ALA A 117 -5.37 -12.29 8.51
CA ALA A 117 -5.82 -13.31 9.45
C ALA A 117 -7.21 -13.01 10.02
N HIS A 118 -7.57 -11.73 10.13
CA HIS A 118 -8.81 -11.28 10.74
C HIS A 118 -9.50 -10.24 9.85
N PRO A 119 -10.08 -10.66 8.69
CA PRO A 119 -10.63 -9.69 7.75
C PRO A 119 -11.86 -8.95 8.29
N SER A 120 -11.97 -7.67 7.91
CA SER A 120 -13.17 -6.89 8.17
C SER A 120 -14.32 -7.36 7.28
N PRO A 121 -15.57 -6.94 7.58
CA PRO A 121 -16.71 -7.26 6.71
C PRO A 121 -16.57 -6.79 5.26
N GLY A 122 -15.88 -5.66 5.02
CA GLY A 122 -15.70 -5.10 3.68
C GLY A 122 -14.47 -5.60 2.94
N HIS A 123 -13.62 -6.42 3.57
CA HIS A 123 -12.35 -6.83 2.98
C HIS A 123 -12.54 -7.61 1.66
N ALA A 124 -13.39 -8.64 1.68
CA ALA A 124 -13.55 -9.53 0.52
C ALA A 124 -14.21 -8.84 -0.67
N THR A 125 -15.16 -7.95 -0.41
CA THR A 125 -15.92 -7.24 -1.46
C THR A 125 -15.26 -5.95 -1.91
N ARG A 126 -14.19 -5.54 -1.25
CA ARG A 126 -13.52 -4.25 -1.47
C ARG A 126 -14.46 -3.06 -1.26
N ASP A 127 -15.31 -3.16 -0.26
CA ASP A 127 -16.13 -2.03 0.20
C ASP A 127 -15.25 -1.14 1.07
N LEU A 128 -14.42 -0.35 0.42
CA LEU A 128 -13.33 0.40 1.04
C LEU A 128 -13.68 1.87 1.16
N ALA A 129 -13.50 2.43 2.35
CA ALA A 129 -13.68 3.86 2.57
C ALA A 129 -12.67 4.64 1.74
N PRO A 130 -13.06 5.79 1.15
CA PRO A 130 -12.12 6.65 0.43
C PRO A 130 -11.10 7.25 1.39
N PRO A 131 -9.95 7.70 0.87
CA PRO A 131 -8.92 8.30 1.72
C PRO A 131 -9.45 9.59 2.36
N GLU A 132 -9.21 9.71 3.67
CA GLU A 132 -9.57 10.89 4.44
C GLU A 132 -8.30 11.52 4.98
N ILE A 133 -7.94 12.67 4.41
CA ILE A 133 -6.71 13.37 4.78
C ILE A 133 -6.91 14.04 6.14
N PRO A 134 -6.05 13.75 7.14
CA PRO A 134 -6.15 14.39 8.44
C PRO A 134 -6.00 15.92 8.31
N SER A 135 -6.84 16.64 9.02
CA SER A 135 -6.82 18.10 9.02
C SER A 135 -5.81 18.68 10.00
#